data_eeebb8137865cf92d95770f2195e814d
#
_entry.id   eeebb8137865cf92d95770f2195e814d
#
_cell.length_a   1.000
_cell.length_b   1.000
_cell.length_c   1.000
_cell.angle_alpha   90.00
_cell.angle_beta   90.00
_cell.angle_gamma   90.00
#
_symmetry.space_group_name_H-M   'P 1'
#
loop_
_entity.id
_entity.type
_entity.pdbx_description
1 polymer ?
#
loop_
_entity_poly.entity_id
_entity_poly.type
_entity_poly.pdbx_seq_one_letter_code
_entity_poly.pdbx_strand_id
1 'polypeptide(L)'
;MSHNILIKTALKRQEAFRNLAKNLKTIKRTVHRVDPKAETYLFGSVSEKEHNYSSDIDILIITRLHPAKIHSELWKAGIKEPFEIHVHSPEKADFFKTRTKLVKI
;
A
#
# COMPACT_ATOMS: atom_id res chain seq x y z
N MET A 1 22.72 3.18 19.72
CA MET A 1 22.38 3.81 18.43
C MET A 1 21.41 2.95 17.64
N SER A 2 21.83 1.74 17.24
CA SER A 2 20.94 0.82 16.51
C SER A 2 19.67 0.46 17.30
N HIS A 3 19.77 0.38 18.62
CA HIS A 3 18.64 0.08 19.50
C HIS A 3 17.51 1.12 19.37
N ASN A 4 17.85 2.41 19.34
CA ASN A 4 16.85 3.47 19.18
C ASN A 4 16.21 3.45 17.80
N ILE A 5 16.97 3.12 16.77
CA ILE A 5 16.45 3.00 15.40
C ILE A 5 15.44 1.86 15.31
N LEU A 6 15.74 0.71 15.92
CA LEU A 6 14.84 -0.44 15.94
C LEU A 6 13.53 -0.13 16.66
N ILE A 7 13.59 0.57 17.78
CA ILE A 7 12.39 0.97 18.52
C ILE A 7 11.55 1.93 17.70
N LYS A 8 12.15 2.92 17.06
CA LYS A 8 11.44 3.88 16.21
C LYS A 8 10.76 3.20 15.04
N THR A 9 11.44 2.24 14.39
CA THR A 9 10.87 1.48 13.29
C THR A 9 9.68 0.66 13.75
N ALA A 10 9.80 -0.03 14.87
CA ALA A 10 8.71 -0.83 15.44
C ALA A 10 7.49 0.03 15.78
N LEU A 11 7.72 1.21 16.36
CA LEU A 11 6.63 2.13 16.68
C LEU A 11 5.93 2.65 15.44
N LYS A 12 6.68 2.98 14.39
CA LYS A 12 6.10 3.43 13.12
C LYS A 12 5.24 2.34 12.47
N ARG A 13 5.70 1.10 12.50
CA ARG A 13 4.93 -0.03 11.97
C ARG A 13 3.65 -0.25 12.76
N GLN A 14 3.73 -0.21 14.08
CA GLN A 14 2.57 -0.35 14.95
C GLN A 14 1.55 0.76 14.69
N GLU A 15 2.04 1.99 14.54
CA GLU A 15 1.18 3.15 14.25
C GLU A 15 0.49 3.01 12.90
N ALA A 16 1.21 2.52 11.87
CA ALA A 16 0.64 2.30 10.55
C ALA A 16 -0.50 1.29 10.60
N PHE A 17 -0.34 0.20 11.35
CA PHE A 17 -1.40 -0.80 11.52
C PHE A 17 -2.58 -0.24 12.32
N ARG A 18 -2.31 0.55 13.35
CA ARG A 18 -3.35 1.20 14.16
C ARG A 18 -4.20 2.14 13.32
N ASN A 19 -3.57 2.86 12.39
CA ASN A 19 -4.22 3.83 11.52
C ASN A 19 -4.47 3.28 10.12
N LEU A 20 -4.58 1.97 9.97
CA LEU A 20 -4.68 1.33 8.66
C LEU A 20 -5.83 1.90 7.82
N ALA A 21 -7.03 1.98 8.37
CA ALA A 21 -8.18 2.49 7.63
C ALA A 21 -7.94 3.92 7.12
N LYS A 22 -7.36 4.78 7.96
CA LYS A 22 -7.04 6.15 7.60
C LYS A 22 -5.99 6.20 6.49
N ASN A 23 -4.96 5.37 6.61
CA ASN A 23 -3.90 5.30 5.61
C ASN A 23 -4.42 4.78 4.26
N LEU A 24 -5.32 3.79 4.28
CA LEU A 24 -5.93 3.28 3.05
C LEU A 24 -6.77 4.35 2.36
N LYS A 25 -7.49 5.16 3.12
CA LYS A 25 -8.24 6.30 2.56
C LYS A 25 -7.31 7.32 1.92
N THR A 26 -6.19 7.60 2.55
CA THR A 26 -5.18 8.52 2.02
C THR A 26 -4.60 7.99 0.70
N ILE A 27 -4.30 6.69 0.65
CA ILE A 27 -3.80 6.05 -0.57
C ILE A 27 -4.83 6.20 -1.69
N LYS A 28 -6.06 5.82 -1.44
CA LYS A 28 -7.13 5.90 -2.45
C LYS A 28 -7.32 7.32 -2.96
N ARG A 29 -7.41 8.29 -2.05
CA ARG A 29 -7.59 9.70 -2.41
C ARG A 29 -6.43 10.23 -3.25
N THR A 30 -5.20 9.92 -2.85
CA THR A 30 -3.99 10.37 -3.55
C THR A 30 -3.95 9.79 -4.95
N VAL A 31 -4.18 8.49 -5.09
CA VAL A 31 -4.17 7.82 -6.39
C VAL A 31 -5.26 8.36 -7.30
N HIS A 32 -6.49 8.51 -6.80
CA HIS A 32 -7.61 9.00 -7.61
C HIS A 32 -7.45 10.46 -8.01
N ARG A 33 -6.68 11.24 -7.26
CA ARG A 33 -6.38 12.62 -7.64
C ARG A 33 -5.56 12.68 -8.91
N VAL A 34 -4.60 11.76 -9.08
CA VAL A 34 -3.74 11.73 -10.27
C VAL A 34 -4.30 10.85 -11.39
N ASP A 35 -5.11 9.85 -11.05
CA ASP A 35 -5.78 8.99 -12.02
C ASP A 35 -7.14 8.55 -11.48
N PRO A 36 -8.22 9.24 -11.85
CA PRO A 36 -9.57 8.89 -11.38
C PRO A 36 -10.03 7.49 -11.78
N LYS A 37 -9.41 6.89 -12.79
CA LYS A 37 -9.78 5.54 -13.26
C LYS A 37 -8.97 4.44 -12.59
N ALA A 38 -7.99 4.80 -11.76
CA ALA A 38 -7.15 3.81 -11.09
C ALA A 38 -7.97 2.99 -10.09
N GLU A 39 -7.55 1.74 -9.90
CA GLU A 39 -8.13 0.86 -8.89
C GLU A 39 -7.08 0.61 -7.80
N THR A 40 -7.53 0.51 -6.57
CA THR A 40 -6.67 0.29 -5.41
C THR A 40 -7.15 -0.90 -4.61
N TYR A 41 -6.24 -1.80 -4.25
CA TYR A 41 -6.55 -3.02 -3.52
C TYR A 41 -5.54 -3.29 -2.42
N LEU A 42 -6.02 -3.92 -1.36
CA LEU A 42 -5.20 -4.50 -0.31
C LEU A 42 -5.05 -5.99 -0.60
N PHE A 43 -3.86 -6.53 -0.46
CA PHE A 43 -3.65 -7.97 -0.64
C PHE A 43 -2.54 -8.48 0.30
N GLY A 44 -2.22 -9.77 0.20
CA GLY A 44 -1.21 -10.38 1.05
C GLY A 44 -1.71 -10.71 2.44
N SER A 45 -0.80 -10.92 3.38
CA SER A 45 -1.13 -11.40 4.72
C SER A 45 -2.07 -10.47 5.49
N VAL A 46 -1.94 -9.17 5.31
CA VAL A 46 -2.79 -8.20 6.01
C VAL A 46 -4.24 -8.33 5.55
N SER A 47 -4.48 -8.52 4.23
CA SER A 47 -5.84 -8.68 3.71
C SER A 47 -6.51 -9.96 4.23
N GLU A 48 -5.73 -10.98 4.55
CA GLU A 48 -6.20 -12.25 5.06
C GLU A 48 -6.22 -12.31 6.58
N LYS A 49 -5.87 -11.20 7.25
CA LYS A 49 -5.83 -11.08 8.71
C LYS A 49 -4.83 -12.05 9.37
N GLU A 50 -3.82 -12.47 8.63
CA GLU A 50 -2.77 -13.38 9.11
C GLU A 50 -1.45 -12.63 9.32
N HIS A 51 -1.52 -11.38 9.68
CA HIS A 51 -0.35 -10.52 9.80
C HIS A 51 0.11 -10.34 11.24
N ASN A 52 1.34 -9.87 11.37
CA ASN A 52 1.87 -9.29 12.61
C ASN A 52 2.55 -7.97 12.25
N TYR A 53 3.07 -7.26 13.25
CA TYR A 53 3.65 -5.93 13.01
C TYR A 53 4.98 -5.97 12.24
N SER A 54 5.53 -7.14 11.96
CA SER A 54 6.71 -7.25 11.09
C SER A 54 6.34 -7.47 9.64
N SER A 55 5.06 -7.72 9.34
CA SER A 55 4.58 -7.90 7.96
C SER A 55 4.47 -6.57 7.23
N ASP A 56 4.73 -6.59 5.92
CA ASP A 56 4.45 -5.45 5.07
C ASP A 56 2.95 -5.37 4.77
N ILE A 57 2.49 -4.17 4.46
CA ILE A 57 1.11 -3.95 4.02
C ILE A 57 1.15 -3.81 2.51
N ASP A 58 0.68 -4.84 1.81
CA ASP A 58 0.76 -4.90 0.35
C ASP A 58 -0.42 -4.18 -0.30
N ILE A 59 -0.12 -3.20 -1.13
CA ILE A 59 -1.12 -2.42 -1.86
C ILE A 59 -0.89 -2.62 -3.35
N LEU A 60 -1.96 -2.96 -4.07
CA LEU A 60 -1.93 -3.04 -5.53
C LEU A 60 -2.67 -1.84 -6.12
N ILE A 61 -2.00 -1.13 -7.01
CA ILE A 61 -2.57 0.01 -7.73
C ILE A 61 -2.56 -0.32 -9.21
N ILE A 62 -3.75 -0.30 -9.81
CA ILE A 62 -3.92 -0.58 -11.22
C ILE A 62 -4.14 0.73 -11.94
N THR A 63 -3.20 1.11 -12.79
CA THR A 63 -3.23 2.37 -13.51
C THR A 63 -2.39 2.28 -14.78
N ARG A 64 -2.68 3.15 -15.74
CA ARG A 64 -1.85 3.28 -16.94
C ARG A 64 -0.74 4.31 -16.78
N LEU A 65 -0.74 5.04 -15.66
CA LEU A 65 0.31 6.00 -15.38
C LEU A 65 1.62 5.28 -15.04
N HIS A 66 2.72 5.99 -15.24
CA HIS A 66 4.03 5.46 -14.90
C HIS A 66 4.14 5.20 -13.40
N PRO A 67 4.66 4.04 -12.98
CA PRO A 67 4.79 3.73 -11.55
C PRO A 67 5.49 4.80 -10.73
N ALA A 68 6.51 5.45 -11.29
CA ALA A 68 7.26 6.49 -10.59
C ALA A 68 6.36 7.66 -10.16
N LYS A 69 5.36 8.00 -10.97
CA LYS A 69 4.41 9.06 -10.63
C LYS A 69 3.59 8.68 -9.40
N ILE A 70 3.10 7.44 -9.37
CA ILE A 70 2.32 6.94 -8.24
C ILE A 70 3.16 6.89 -6.96
N HIS A 71 4.36 6.31 -7.05
CA HIS A 71 5.25 6.23 -5.90
C HIS A 71 5.60 7.60 -5.35
N SER A 72 5.89 8.55 -6.22
CA SER A 72 6.24 9.93 -5.82
C SER A 72 5.08 10.60 -5.08
N GLU A 73 3.87 10.49 -5.61
CA GLU A 73 2.71 11.12 -4.99
C GLU A 73 2.34 10.49 -3.64
N LEU A 74 2.44 9.18 -3.53
CA LEU A 74 2.18 8.50 -2.27
C LEU A 74 3.24 8.85 -1.23
N TRP A 75 4.51 8.94 -1.63
CA TRP A 75 5.59 9.35 -0.74
C TRP A 75 5.33 10.75 -0.17
N LYS A 76 4.92 11.69 -1.03
CA LYS A 76 4.59 13.04 -0.60
C LYS A 76 3.40 13.08 0.36
N ALA A 77 2.48 12.13 0.22
CA ALA A 77 1.32 12.02 1.10
C ALA A 77 1.63 11.33 2.42
N GLY A 78 2.89 10.93 2.63
CA GLY A 78 3.32 10.29 3.88
C GLY A 78 3.16 8.77 3.90
N ILE A 79 2.85 8.16 2.76
CA ILE A 79 2.71 6.71 2.65
C ILE A 79 4.10 6.11 2.41
N LYS A 80 4.67 5.55 3.46
CA LYS A 80 6.01 5.00 3.48
C LYS A 80 5.97 3.62 4.11
N GLU A 81 7.11 3.10 4.53
CA GLU A 81 7.16 1.83 5.23
C GLU A 81 6.14 1.81 6.39
N PRO A 82 5.42 0.73 6.64
CA PRO A 82 5.54 -0.62 6.06
C PRO A 82 4.68 -0.89 4.83
N PHE A 83 4.22 0.15 4.12
CA PHE A 83 3.43 -0.05 2.91
C PHE A 83 4.33 -0.42 1.74
N GLU A 84 4.02 -1.54 1.10
CA GLU A 84 4.69 -1.97 -0.12
C GLU A 84 3.73 -1.75 -1.29
N ILE A 85 4.09 -0.81 -2.15
CA ILE A 85 3.21 -0.36 -3.23
C ILE A 85 3.60 -1.06 -4.53
N HIS A 86 2.65 -1.80 -5.10
CA HIS A 86 2.79 -2.49 -6.38
C HIS A 86 1.94 -1.77 -7.41
N VAL A 87 2.54 -1.30 -8.48
CA VAL A 87 1.84 -0.55 -9.53
C VAL A 87 1.90 -1.35 -10.83
N HIS A 88 0.74 -1.66 -11.38
CA HIS A 88 0.63 -2.43 -12.61
C HIS A 88 -0.40 -1.86 -13.56
N SER A 89 -0.20 -2.09 -14.87
CA SER A 89 -1.19 -1.77 -15.87
C SER A 89 -2.39 -2.72 -15.74
N PRO A 90 -3.56 -2.35 -16.30
CA PRO A 90 -4.72 -3.25 -16.27
C PRO A 90 -4.44 -4.63 -16.86
N GLU A 91 -3.63 -4.71 -17.89
CA GLU A 91 -3.28 -5.99 -18.54
C GLU A 91 -2.48 -6.89 -17.60
N LYS A 92 -1.50 -6.33 -16.89
CA LYS A 92 -0.72 -7.09 -15.91
C LYS A 92 -1.52 -7.41 -14.66
N ALA A 93 -2.47 -6.55 -14.31
CA ALA A 93 -3.29 -6.73 -13.13
C ALA A 93 -4.21 -7.96 -13.24
N ASP A 94 -4.61 -8.33 -14.45
CA ASP A 94 -5.42 -9.53 -14.65
C ASP A 94 -4.73 -10.78 -14.10
N PHE A 95 -3.41 -10.81 -14.20
CA PHE A 95 -2.61 -11.89 -13.64
C PHE A 95 -2.76 -11.95 -12.11
N PHE A 96 -2.74 -10.80 -11.45
CA PHE A 96 -2.93 -10.72 -10.01
C PHE A 96 -4.34 -11.13 -9.59
N LYS A 97 -5.34 -10.69 -10.34
CA LYS A 97 -6.75 -10.95 -10.02
C LYS A 97 -7.09 -12.43 -10.02
N THR A 98 -6.40 -13.22 -10.82
CA THR A 98 -6.66 -14.66 -10.90
C THR A 98 -5.88 -15.47 -9.89
N ARG A 99 -4.83 -14.92 -9.29
CA ARG A 99 -3.92 -15.68 -8.41
C ARG A 99 -3.84 -15.16 -6.98
N THR A 100 -4.38 -13.98 -6.73
CA THR A 100 -4.24 -13.33 -5.44
C THR A 100 -5.59 -12.80 -4.99
N LYS A 101 -5.90 -13.03 -3.72
CA LYS A 101 -7.12 -12.46 -3.15
C LYS A 101 -6.92 -10.96 -2.97
N LEU A 102 -7.77 -10.17 -3.60
CA LEU A 102 -7.74 -8.72 -3.55
C LEU A 102 -8.94 -8.19 -2.77
N VAL A 103 -8.67 -7.26 -1.86
CA VAL A 103 -9.72 -6.56 -1.12
C VAL A 103 -9.74 -5.12 -1.58
N LYS A 104 -10.83 -4.70 -2.18
CA LYS A 104 -10.93 -3.33 -2.71
C LYS A 104 -10.92 -2.30 -1.60
N ILE A 105 -10.10 -1.29 -1.80
CA ILE A 105 -10.02 -0.17 -0.87
C ILE A 105 -11.13 0.85 -1.16
#